data_f9ffe37f30a5cc1bd0e8313a33183ba4
#
_entry.id   f9ffe37f30a5cc1bd0e8313a33183ba4
#
_cell.length_a   1.000
_cell.length_b   1.000
_cell.length_c   1.000
_cell.angle_alpha   90.00
_cell.angle_beta   90.00
_cell.angle_gamma   90.00
#
_symmetry.space_group_name_H-M   'P 1'
#
loop_
_entity.id
_entity.type
_entity.pdbx_description
1 polymer ?
#
loop_
_entity_poly.entity_id
_entity_poly.type
_entity_poly.pdbx_seq_one_letter_code
_entity_poly.pdbx_strand_id
1 'polypeptide(L)'
;NQKKAEELTRRNFNGLADYEPSRETPFRFGSYTSLGEAYIETGLSEIGMTNYKRALSLDSALAVVSFHKDGVNYERKYFASYPDSVMVIKFTADKPGMQNLVFSYGANPEATGTIKADGNNSLLYTGRLKNNQMKFALRIRAIHKGGNLTATDGKLIAQGADEVIFLLTADTDYKLNFDPDFKDPKTYVGADPEQTTLAMMNTAAGKSYNELCERHKADYTNLFNRVKLTLNPHAPMTLQYPAVTDLPTYQRLARYRKGNPDYKLEEIYYQFGRYL
;
A
#
# COMPACT_ATOMS: atom_id res chain seq x y z
N ASN A 1 -33.96 -7.30 21.19
CA ASN A 1 -33.59 -5.89 21.23
C ASN A 1 -32.21 -5.58 20.68
N GLN A 2 -31.68 -6.52 19.87
CA GLN A 2 -30.41 -6.38 19.17
C GLN A 2 -30.37 -5.13 18.26
N LYS A 3 -31.42 -4.92 17.46
CA LYS A 3 -31.54 -3.74 16.56
C LYS A 3 -31.39 -2.41 17.30
N LYS A 4 -32.01 -2.31 18.50
CA LYS A 4 -31.89 -1.09 19.30
C LYS A 4 -30.48 -0.92 19.91
N ALA A 5 -29.81 -2.02 20.26
CA ALA A 5 -28.43 -2.00 20.72
C ALA A 5 -27.48 -1.56 19.59
N GLU A 6 -27.66 -2.12 18.36
CA GLU A 6 -26.90 -1.73 17.18
C GLU A 6 -27.12 -0.25 16.79
N GLU A 7 -28.35 0.23 16.88
CA GLU A 7 -28.68 1.64 16.63
C GLU A 7 -28.00 2.56 17.66
N LEU A 8 -28.04 2.21 18.93
CA LEU A 8 -27.38 2.96 19.99
C LEU A 8 -25.86 2.94 19.85
N THR A 9 -25.29 1.80 19.44
CA THR A 9 -23.87 1.66 19.18
C THR A 9 -23.44 2.55 18.00
N ARG A 10 -24.17 2.50 16.89
CA ARG A 10 -23.89 3.39 15.74
C ARG A 10 -23.98 4.86 16.13
N ARG A 11 -24.99 5.21 16.92
CA ARG A 11 -25.25 6.61 17.27
C ARG A 11 -24.25 7.17 18.28
N ASN A 12 -23.76 6.35 19.22
CA ASN A 12 -23.01 6.86 20.37
C ASN A 12 -21.54 6.42 20.39
N PHE A 13 -21.16 5.34 19.68
CA PHE A 13 -19.81 4.78 19.73
C PHE A 13 -19.10 4.73 18.38
N ASN A 14 -19.84 4.68 17.26
CA ASN A 14 -19.22 4.90 15.97
C ASN A 14 -19.08 6.40 15.77
N GLY A 15 -17.89 6.85 15.41
CA GLY A 15 -17.65 8.24 15.05
C GLY A 15 -18.72 8.73 14.06
N LEU A 16 -19.22 9.94 14.25
CA LEU A 16 -20.27 10.49 13.39
C LEU A 16 -19.74 10.57 11.97
N ALA A 17 -20.33 9.79 11.07
CA ALA A 17 -20.03 9.84 9.64
C ALA A 17 -20.43 11.20 9.05
N ASP A 18 -21.48 11.83 9.62
CA ASP A 18 -22.00 13.11 9.17
C ASP A 18 -21.88 14.16 10.29
N TYR A 19 -21.31 15.30 9.91
CA TYR A 19 -21.25 16.47 10.78
C TYR A 19 -22.62 17.13 10.85
N GLU A 20 -23.24 17.08 12.00
CA GLU A 20 -24.36 17.97 12.33
C GLU A 20 -23.84 19.21 13.04
N PRO A 21 -23.93 20.42 12.43
CA PRO A 21 -23.48 21.69 13.03
C PRO A 21 -24.15 22.03 14.35
N SER A 22 -25.32 21.44 14.62
CA SER A 22 -26.14 21.66 15.82
C SER A 22 -25.68 20.93 17.08
N ARG A 23 -24.69 20.03 16.98
CA ARG A 23 -24.13 19.37 18.17
C ARG A 23 -22.98 20.18 18.76
N GLU A 24 -23.13 20.62 19.98
CA GLU A 24 -22.14 21.35 20.77
C GLU A 24 -20.88 20.54 21.16
N THR A 25 -20.65 19.37 20.56
CA THR A 25 -19.44 18.60 20.82
C THR A 25 -18.32 19.07 19.88
N PRO A 26 -17.27 19.71 20.41
CA PRO A 26 -16.16 20.24 19.59
C PRO A 26 -15.29 19.14 18.99
N PHE A 27 -15.51 17.86 19.34
CA PHE A 27 -14.66 16.74 18.95
C PHE A 27 -15.33 15.90 17.86
N ARG A 28 -14.70 15.92 16.71
CA ARG A 28 -15.05 15.09 15.58
C ARG A 28 -14.11 13.90 15.57
N PHE A 29 -14.61 12.74 15.97
CA PHE A 29 -13.87 11.51 15.76
C PHE A 29 -13.81 11.23 14.26
N GLY A 30 -12.59 10.96 13.77
CA GLY A 30 -12.41 10.52 12.40
C GLY A 30 -12.90 9.08 12.21
N SER A 31 -13.26 8.75 10.97
CA SER A 31 -13.47 7.37 10.56
C SER A 31 -12.28 6.89 9.72
N TYR A 32 -12.02 5.59 9.75
CA TYR A 32 -11.08 5.01 8.80
C TYR A 32 -11.61 5.21 7.38
N THR A 33 -10.79 5.81 6.55
CA THR A 33 -11.07 6.03 5.13
C THR A 33 -9.81 5.86 4.32
N SER A 34 -9.95 5.57 3.01
CA SER A 34 -8.80 5.56 2.11
C SER A 34 -8.32 6.99 1.87
N LEU A 35 -7.02 7.17 1.64
CA LEU A 35 -6.48 8.47 1.21
C LEU A 35 -6.87 8.75 -0.26
N GLY A 36 -7.06 7.69 -1.04
CA GLY A 36 -7.44 7.70 -2.46
C GLY A 36 -6.93 6.45 -3.17
N GLU A 37 -6.90 6.50 -4.49
CA GLU A 37 -6.52 5.37 -5.34
C GLU A 37 -5.41 5.77 -6.31
N ALA A 38 -4.33 4.96 -6.36
CA ALA A 38 -3.26 5.13 -7.33
C ALA A 38 -3.50 4.26 -8.56
N TYR A 39 -3.50 4.86 -9.73
CA TYR A 39 -3.63 4.18 -11.01
C TYR A 39 -2.32 4.28 -11.77
N ILE A 40 -1.86 3.15 -12.32
CA ILE A 40 -0.67 3.10 -13.17
C ILE A 40 -1.03 2.40 -14.48
N GLU A 41 -1.22 3.20 -15.52
CA GLU A 41 -1.45 2.72 -16.86
C GLU A 41 -0.11 2.37 -17.49
N THR A 42 -0.02 1.20 -18.12
CA THR A 42 1.22 0.70 -18.75
C THR A 42 1.15 0.70 -20.27
N GLY A 43 -0.01 0.97 -20.84
CA GLY A 43 -0.24 0.87 -22.28
C GLY A 43 -0.15 -0.55 -22.85
N LEU A 44 0.09 -1.56 -22.01
CA LEU A 44 0.21 -2.95 -22.45
C LEU A 44 -1.17 -3.63 -22.46
N SER A 45 -1.54 -4.18 -23.60
CA SER A 45 -2.71 -5.04 -23.72
C SER A 45 -2.45 -6.39 -23.06
N GLU A 46 -3.47 -6.97 -22.42
CA GLU A 46 -3.41 -8.33 -21.86
C GLU A 46 -3.38 -9.42 -22.95
N ILE A 47 -3.86 -9.08 -24.16
CA ILE A 47 -3.85 -10.01 -25.30
C ILE A 47 -2.43 -10.39 -25.66
N GLY A 48 -2.12 -11.69 -25.69
CA GLY A 48 -0.78 -12.23 -25.97
C GLY A 48 0.19 -12.14 -24.79
N MET A 49 -0.27 -11.74 -23.61
CA MET A 49 0.53 -11.84 -22.37
C MET A 49 0.63 -13.29 -21.94
N THR A 50 1.84 -13.74 -21.65
CA THR A 50 2.13 -15.12 -21.19
C THR A 50 2.95 -15.11 -19.91
N ASN A 51 3.07 -16.28 -19.25
CA ASN A 51 3.84 -16.47 -18.02
C ASN A 51 3.47 -15.46 -16.90
N TYR A 52 2.22 -15.01 -16.87
CA TYR A 52 1.76 -14.09 -15.84
C TYR A 52 1.81 -14.76 -14.46
N LYS A 53 2.55 -14.13 -13.55
CA LYS A 53 2.68 -14.57 -12.17
C LYS A 53 2.54 -13.38 -11.23
N ARG A 54 1.73 -13.54 -10.19
CA ARG A 54 1.64 -12.62 -9.07
C ARG A 54 1.96 -13.38 -7.79
N ALA A 55 2.94 -12.92 -7.05
CA ALA A 55 3.42 -13.56 -5.83
C ALA A 55 3.59 -12.53 -4.71
N LEU A 56 3.31 -12.96 -3.48
CA LEU A 56 3.67 -12.27 -2.25
C LEU A 56 4.61 -13.18 -1.46
N SER A 57 5.83 -12.72 -1.21
CA SER A 57 6.76 -13.40 -0.30
C SER A 57 6.45 -12.95 1.12
N LEU A 58 5.94 -13.87 1.94
CA LEU A 58 5.69 -13.61 3.36
C LEU A 58 6.99 -13.51 4.18
N ASP A 59 8.09 -14.09 3.69
CA ASP A 59 9.39 -14.03 4.37
C ASP A 59 10.09 -12.67 4.20
N SER A 60 9.68 -11.87 3.22
CA SER A 60 10.32 -10.60 2.90
C SER A 60 9.35 -9.44 2.73
N ALA A 61 8.04 -9.69 2.86
CA ALA A 61 6.96 -8.72 2.62
C ALA A 61 7.08 -8.01 1.26
N LEU A 62 7.50 -8.74 0.22
CA LEU A 62 7.62 -8.23 -1.15
C LEU A 62 6.53 -8.82 -2.03
N ALA A 63 5.76 -7.96 -2.67
CA ALA A 63 4.86 -8.37 -3.74
C ALA A 63 5.55 -8.19 -5.10
N VAL A 64 5.41 -9.19 -5.97
CA VAL A 64 6.02 -9.22 -7.31
C VAL A 64 4.97 -9.61 -8.34
N VAL A 65 4.95 -8.90 -9.44
CA VAL A 65 4.21 -9.27 -10.65
C VAL A 65 5.20 -9.41 -11.78
N SER A 66 5.18 -10.55 -12.49
CA SER A 66 6.00 -10.77 -13.67
C SER A 66 5.18 -11.37 -14.80
N PHE A 67 5.53 -11.06 -16.02
CA PHE A 67 4.90 -11.59 -17.24
C PHE A 67 5.81 -11.40 -18.44
N HIS A 68 5.50 -12.14 -19.52
CA HIS A 68 6.15 -12.00 -20.81
C HIS A 68 5.17 -11.43 -21.83
N LYS A 69 5.60 -10.46 -22.61
CA LYS A 69 4.82 -9.82 -23.65
C LYS A 69 5.70 -9.34 -24.80
N ASP A 70 5.36 -9.71 -26.03
CA ASP A 70 6.04 -9.26 -27.26
C ASP A 70 7.57 -9.40 -27.22
N GLY A 71 8.04 -10.55 -26.68
CA GLY A 71 9.47 -10.86 -26.55
C GLY A 71 10.21 -10.10 -25.44
N VAL A 72 9.48 -9.50 -24.47
CA VAL A 72 10.02 -8.75 -23.33
C VAL A 72 9.50 -9.34 -22.03
N ASN A 73 10.37 -9.53 -21.05
CA ASN A 73 9.99 -9.90 -19.70
C ASN A 73 9.86 -8.65 -18.84
N TYR A 74 8.68 -8.47 -18.25
CA TYR A 74 8.36 -7.36 -17.36
C TYR A 74 8.32 -7.83 -15.93
N GLU A 75 8.81 -7.00 -15.01
CA GLU A 75 8.72 -7.23 -13.57
C GLU A 75 8.28 -5.95 -12.86
N ARG A 76 7.39 -6.12 -11.86
CA ARG A 76 6.93 -5.08 -10.96
C ARG A 76 7.13 -5.55 -9.52
N LYS A 77 7.70 -4.70 -8.67
CA LYS A 77 7.93 -4.98 -7.24
C LYS A 77 7.29 -3.92 -6.38
N TYR A 78 6.70 -4.34 -5.28
CA TYR A 78 5.97 -3.48 -4.36
C TYR A 78 6.34 -3.83 -2.92
N PHE A 79 6.60 -2.80 -2.11
CA PHE A 79 6.70 -2.93 -0.66
C PHE A 79 6.42 -1.60 0.04
N ALA A 80 6.06 -1.66 1.33
CA ALA A 80 5.94 -0.50 2.21
C ALA A 80 6.98 -0.61 3.32
N SER A 81 7.95 0.31 3.32
CA SER A 81 9.04 0.37 4.30
C SER A 81 8.62 1.19 5.50
N TYR A 82 8.45 0.55 6.65
CA TYR A 82 8.20 1.25 7.92
C TYR A 82 9.38 2.16 8.32
N PRO A 83 10.65 1.67 8.32
CA PRO A 83 11.79 2.48 8.75
C PRO A 83 12.09 3.69 7.86
N ASP A 84 11.55 3.71 6.64
CA ASP A 84 11.73 4.83 5.71
C ASP A 84 10.41 5.59 5.45
N SER A 85 9.31 5.17 6.07
CA SER A 85 7.96 5.77 5.93
C SER A 85 7.56 5.99 4.47
N VAL A 86 7.84 4.99 3.61
CA VAL A 86 7.65 5.08 2.16
C VAL A 86 7.07 3.80 1.57
N MET A 87 6.10 3.93 0.68
CA MET A 87 5.73 2.85 -0.23
C MET A 87 6.57 2.97 -1.51
N VAL A 88 7.09 1.84 -1.97
CA VAL A 88 7.95 1.74 -3.15
C VAL A 88 7.32 0.84 -4.19
N ILE A 89 7.21 1.35 -5.42
CA ILE A 89 6.70 0.60 -6.57
C ILE A 89 7.74 0.71 -7.69
N LYS A 90 8.31 -0.43 -8.08
CA LYS A 90 9.35 -0.49 -9.10
C LYS A 90 8.87 -1.22 -10.34
N PHE A 91 9.14 -0.67 -11.52
CA PHE A 91 8.88 -1.26 -12.83
C PHE A 91 10.19 -1.45 -13.58
N THR A 92 10.42 -2.65 -14.10
CA THR A 92 11.58 -3.00 -14.92
C THR A 92 11.18 -3.90 -16.09
N ALA A 93 12.03 -3.98 -17.09
CA ALA A 93 11.99 -4.95 -18.16
C ALA A 93 13.40 -5.44 -18.47
N ASP A 94 13.50 -6.60 -19.16
CA ASP A 94 14.80 -7.17 -19.59
C ASP A 94 15.35 -6.50 -20.84
N LYS A 95 14.60 -5.58 -21.45
CA LYS A 95 15.05 -4.74 -22.57
C LYS A 95 14.96 -3.26 -22.23
N PRO A 96 15.88 -2.42 -22.69
CA PRO A 96 15.87 -0.99 -22.42
C PRO A 96 14.68 -0.29 -23.11
N GLY A 97 14.26 0.84 -22.56
CA GLY A 97 13.24 1.71 -23.14
C GLY A 97 11.80 1.17 -23.10
N MET A 98 11.53 0.09 -22.36
CA MET A 98 10.24 -0.59 -22.40
C MET A 98 9.22 -0.08 -21.38
N GLN A 99 9.58 0.84 -20.49
CA GLN A 99 8.64 1.41 -19.53
C GLN A 99 7.98 2.66 -20.10
N ASN A 100 6.68 2.53 -20.43
CA ASN A 100 5.80 3.64 -20.78
C ASN A 100 4.65 3.65 -19.78
N LEU A 101 4.71 4.56 -18.81
CA LEU A 101 3.83 4.54 -17.64
C LEU A 101 3.14 5.90 -17.48
N VAL A 102 1.86 5.87 -17.17
CA VAL A 102 1.13 7.05 -16.71
C VAL A 102 0.63 6.75 -15.29
N PHE A 103 1.24 7.40 -14.31
CA PHE A 103 0.73 7.40 -12.95
C PHE A 103 -0.31 8.51 -12.81
N SER A 104 -1.46 8.18 -12.25
CA SER A 104 -2.49 9.14 -11.86
C SER A 104 -3.06 8.78 -10.47
N TYR A 105 -3.70 9.74 -9.83
CA TYR A 105 -4.23 9.56 -8.50
C TYR A 105 -5.68 10.05 -8.42
N GLY A 106 -6.58 9.15 -7.99
CA GLY A 106 -7.98 9.43 -7.71
C GLY A 106 -8.14 9.84 -6.24
N ALA A 107 -8.57 11.07 -6.02
CA ALA A 107 -8.78 11.59 -4.67
C ALA A 107 -9.95 10.90 -3.96
N ASN A 108 -9.87 10.80 -2.64
CA ASN A 108 -10.98 10.33 -1.82
C ASN A 108 -12.19 11.29 -1.95
N PRO A 109 -13.39 10.80 -2.28
CA PRO A 109 -14.60 11.62 -2.37
C PRO A 109 -15.01 12.25 -1.02
N GLU A 110 -14.61 11.66 0.12
CA GLU A 110 -14.85 12.20 1.46
C GLU A 110 -13.83 13.28 1.89
N ALA A 111 -12.98 13.70 0.96
CA ALA A 111 -12.00 14.75 1.17
C ALA A 111 -12.26 15.95 0.25
N THR A 112 -11.76 17.10 0.66
CA THR A 112 -11.53 18.25 -0.22
C THR A 112 -10.04 18.46 -0.35
N GLY A 113 -9.53 18.54 -1.57
CA GLY A 113 -8.09 18.68 -1.77
C GLY A 113 -7.73 18.94 -3.22
N THR A 114 -6.45 19.19 -3.44
CA THR A 114 -5.88 19.47 -4.76
C THR A 114 -4.64 18.62 -5.00
N ILE A 115 -4.51 18.13 -6.23
CA ILE A 115 -3.32 17.42 -6.71
C ILE A 115 -2.60 18.35 -7.67
N LYS A 116 -1.32 18.62 -7.42
CA LYS A 116 -0.48 19.50 -8.23
C LYS A 116 0.84 18.84 -8.56
N ALA A 117 1.43 19.22 -9.69
CA ALA A 117 2.83 18.92 -9.95
C ALA A 117 3.72 19.64 -8.92
N ASP A 118 4.72 18.94 -8.40
CA ASP A 118 5.71 19.42 -7.45
C ASP A 118 7.11 19.19 -8.03
N GLY A 119 7.50 20.13 -8.90
CA GLY A 119 8.65 19.98 -9.77
C GLY A 119 8.37 19.08 -10.98
N ASN A 120 9.43 18.56 -11.59
CA ASN A 120 9.34 17.81 -12.86
C ASN A 120 9.05 16.31 -12.70
N ASN A 121 9.12 15.79 -11.47
CA ASN A 121 9.05 14.36 -11.21
C ASN A 121 8.21 13.99 -9.99
N SER A 122 7.45 14.92 -9.46
CA SER A 122 6.66 14.69 -8.25
C SER A 122 5.25 15.26 -8.37
N LEU A 123 4.32 14.67 -7.59
CA LEU A 123 2.99 15.20 -7.33
C LEU A 123 2.83 15.42 -5.83
N LEU A 124 2.07 16.44 -5.48
CA LEU A 124 1.61 16.71 -4.13
C LEU A 124 0.10 16.77 -4.11
N TYR A 125 -0.52 15.91 -3.29
CA TYR A 125 -1.93 15.96 -2.96
C TYR A 125 -2.08 16.43 -1.52
N THR A 126 -2.75 17.55 -1.31
CA THR A 126 -3.06 18.09 0.01
C THR A 126 -4.54 18.36 0.15
N GLY A 127 -5.04 18.21 1.35
CA GLY A 127 -6.45 18.44 1.60
C GLY A 127 -6.88 18.27 3.05
N ARG A 128 -8.19 18.18 3.20
CA ARG A 128 -8.85 17.95 4.49
C ARG A 128 -9.97 16.95 4.34
N LEU A 129 -10.18 16.11 5.34
CA LEU A 129 -11.37 15.30 5.44
C LEU A 129 -12.59 16.16 5.71
N LYS A 130 -13.71 15.88 5.03
CA LYS A 130 -14.95 16.65 5.18
C LYS A 130 -15.55 16.52 6.58
N ASN A 131 -15.45 15.34 7.20
CA ASN A 131 -16.11 15.03 8.46
C ASN A 131 -15.46 15.69 9.68
N ASN A 132 -14.13 15.73 9.77
CA ASN A 132 -13.41 16.21 10.96
C ASN A 132 -12.36 17.29 10.66
N GLN A 133 -12.24 17.71 9.40
CA GLN A 133 -11.28 18.73 8.95
C GLN A 133 -9.80 18.36 9.18
N MET A 134 -9.51 17.08 9.43
CA MET A 134 -8.14 16.59 9.55
C MET A 134 -7.40 16.86 8.25
N LYS A 135 -6.25 17.49 8.35
CA LYS A 135 -5.36 17.73 7.21
C LYS A 135 -4.63 16.45 6.83
N PHE A 136 -4.36 16.30 5.57
CA PHE A 136 -3.48 15.25 5.05
C PHE A 136 -2.61 15.77 3.92
N ALA A 137 -1.50 15.09 3.69
CA ALA A 137 -0.68 15.23 2.51
C ALA A 137 -0.24 13.85 2.01
N LEU A 138 -0.22 13.69 0.69
CA LEU A 138 0.41 12.58 -0.02
C LEU A 138 1.38 13.17 -1.04
N ARG A 139 2.61 12.70 -1.01
CA ARG A 139 3.63 13.08 -1.98
C ARG A 139 4.06 11.86 -2.78
N ILE A 140 4.07 11.98 -4.08
CA ILE A 140 4.49 10.94 -5.01
C ILE A 140 5.70 11.47 -5.79
N ARG A 141 6.80 10.71 -5.83
CA ARG A 141 7.98 11.02 -6.64
C ARG A 141 8.30 9.85 -7.54
N ALA A 142 8.53 10.13 -8.82
CA ALA A 142 9.06 9.17 -9.76
C ALA A 142 10.57 9.38 -9.94
N ILE A 143 11.30 8.27 -9.93
CA ILE A 143 12.74 8.18 -10.26
C ILE A 143 12.82 7.27 -11.47
N HIS A 144 13.58 7.64 -12.50
CA HIS A 144 13.69 6.85 -13.73
C HIS A 144 15.14 6.69 -14.17
N LYS A 145 15.36 5.65 -14.96
CA LYS A 145 16.61 5.41 -15.68
C LYS A 145 16.28 5.29 -17.16
N GLY A 146 16.98 6.01 -18.01
CA GLY A 146 16.66 6.11 -19.43
C GLY A 146 15.34 6.84 -19.72
N GLY A 147 15.05 7.13 -20.97
CA GLY A 147 13.81 7.77 -21.40
C GLY A 147 13.58 9.17 -20.85
N ASN A 148 12.32 9.57 -20.80
CA ASN A 148 11.87 10.88 -20.30
C ASN A 148 10.82 10.72 -19.21
N LEU A 149 10.81 11.68 -18.28
CA LEU A 149 9.79 11.79 -17.21
C LEU A 149 9.27 13.22 -17.17
N THR A 150 7.96 13.38 -17.14
CA THR A 150 7.28 14.66 -17.00
C THR A 150 6.20 14.58 -15.93
N ALA A 151 6.03 15.66 -15.18
CA ALA A 151 4.93 15.86 -14.26
C ALA A 151 3.97 16.92 -14.80
N THR A 152 2.70 16.64 -14.73
CA THR A 152 1.60 17.59 -14.98
C THR A 152 0.66 17.54 -13.79
N ASP A 153 -0.30 18.45 -13.68
CA ASP A 153 -1.26 18.41 -12.58
C ASP A 153 -2.05 17.08 -12.61
N GLY A 154 -1.81 16.28 -11.58
CA GLY A 154 -2.43 14.97 -11.38
C GLY A 154 -1.78 13.77 -12.08
N LYS A 155 -0.70 13.95 -12.88
CA LYS A 155 -0.06 12.83 -13.59
C LYS A 155 1.46 12.90 -13.57
N LEU A 156 2.10 11.71 -13.48
CA LEU A 156 3.52 11.49 -13.81
C LEU A 156 3.57 10.59 -15.04
N ILE A 157 4.29 11.01 -16.06
CA ILE A 157 4.35 10.34 -17.37
C ILE A 157 5.79 9.97 -17.64
N ALA A 158 6.09 8.67 -17.66
CA ALA A 158 7.38 8.12 -18.07
C ALA A 158 7.27 7.54 -19.50
N GLN A 159 8.22 7.84 -20.36
CA GLN A 159 8.25 7.38 -21.75
C GLN A 159 9.63 6.84 -22.11
N GLY A 160 9.66 5.60 -22.61
CA GLY A 160 10.90 4.95 -23.06
C GLY A 160 11.93 4.75 -21.95
N ALA A 161 11.51 4.60 -20.69
CA ALA A 161 12.44 4.38 -19.60
C ALA A 161 12.84 2.89 -19.48
N ASP A 162 14.06 2.65 -18.98
CA ASP A 162 14.54 1.31 -18.67
C ASP A 162 13.98 0.81 -17.33
N GLU A 163 13.86 1.73 -16.39
CA GLU A 163 13.37 1.52 -15.04
C GLU A 163 12.59 2.73 -14.56
N VAL A 164 11.50 2.50 -13.82
CA VAL A 164 10.77 3.56 -13.11
C VAL A 164 10.48 3.10 -11.68
N ILE A 165 10.75 3.97 -10.72
CA ILE A 165 10.44 3.75 -9.31
C ILE A 165 9.52 4.87 -8.85
N PHE A 166 8.34 4.53 -8.33
CA PHE A 166 7.48 5.47 -7.63
C PHE A 166 7.70 5.33 -6.12
N LEU A 167 7.96 6.44 -5.46
CA LEU A 167 8.00 6.60 -4.01
C LEU A 167 6.75 7.36 -3.58
N LEU A 168 6.03 6.84 -2.59
CA LEU A 168 4.84 7.46 -2.03
C LEU A 168 5.02 7.64 -0.52
N THR A 169 4.84 8.88 -0.03
CA THR A 169 4.85 9.20 1.40
C THR A 169 3.56 9.92 1.75
N ALA A 170 2.94 9.55 2.86
CA ALA A 170 1.67 10.14 3.28
C ALA A 170 1.67 10.38 4.78
N ASP A 171 0.99 11.43 5.20
CA ASP A 171 0.80 11.77 6.60
C ASP A 171 -0.47 12.58 6.81
N THR A 172 -0.87 12.69 8.07
CA THR A 172 -1.99 13.53 8.52
C THR A 172 -1.51 14.44 9.66
N ASP A 173 -2.26 15.48 9.98
CA ASP A 173 -2.01 16.30 11.18
C ASP A 173 -2.53 15.64 12.47
N TYR A 174 -2.92 14.36 12.43
CA TYR A 174 -3.33 13.65 13.64
C TYR A 174 -2.14 13.38 14.56
N LYS A 175 -2.31 13.74 15.83
CA LYS A 175 -1.37 13.42 16.91
C LYS A 175 -2.10 12.67 17.99
N LEU A 176 -1.63 11.45 18.29
CA LEU A 176 -2.14 10.69 19.43
C LEU A 176 -1.84 11.45 20.74
N ASN A 177 -2.89 11.68 21.54
CA ASN A 177 -2.80 12.27 22.87
C ASN A 177 -3.45 11.33 23.88
N PHE A 178 -2.69 10.83 24.84
CA PHE A 178 -3.17 9.91 25.87
C PHE A 178 -3.89 10.60 27.05
N ASP A 179 -3.74 11.93 27.16
CA ASP A 179 -4.41 12.77 28.16
C ASP A 179 -5.04 13.99 27.47
N PRO A 180 -6.12 13.76 26.67
CA PRO A 180 -6.70 14.81 25.85
C PRO A 180 -7.50 15.83 26.68
N ASP A 181 -7.24 17.10 26.45
CA ASP A 181 -8.17 18.16 26.88
C ASP A 181 -9.33 18.26 25.89
N PHE A 182 -10.48 17.72 26.25
CA PHE A 182 -11.68 17.74 25.40
C PHE A 182 -12.31 19.13 25.24
N LYS A 183 -11.76 20.16 25.86
CA LYS A 183 -12.13 21.57 25.63
C LYS A 183 -11.23 22.23 24.56
N ASP A 184 -10.04 21.70 24.33
CA ASP A 184 -9.13 22.18 23.29
C ASP A 184 -9.41 21.48 21.95
N PRO A 185 -9.94 22.20 20.94
CA PRO A 185 -10.18 21.63 19.61
C PRO A 185 -8.91 21.15 18.89
N LYS A 186 -7.74 21.50 19.42
CA LYS A 186 -6.43 21.12 18.87
C LYS A 186 -5.77 19.95 19.62
N THR A 187 -6.45 19.35 20.60
CA THR A 187 -5.86 18.29 21.44
C THR A 187 -5.25 17.13 20.66
N TYR A 188 -5.74 16.88 19.42
CA TYR A 188 -5.23 15.83 18.52
C TYR A 188 -4.54 16.39 17.27
N VAL A 189 -4.26 17.70 17.21
CA VAL A 189 -3.58 18.32 16.06
C VAL A 189 -2.08 18.30 16.28
N GLY A 190 -1.37 17.67 15.36
CA GLY A 190 0.08 17.54 15.34
C GLY A 190 0.76 18.43 14.30
N ALA A 191 1.85 17.92 13.73
CA ALA A 191 2.66 18.59 12.73
C ALA A 191 1.90 18.81 11.40
N ASP A 192 2.39 19.74 10.60
CA ASP A 192 1.87 19.96 9.26
C ASP A 192 2.26 18.77 8.34
N PRO A 193 1.27 18.02 7.79
CA PRO A 193 1.54 16.83 6.98
C PRO A 193 2.27 17.15 5.67
N GLU A 194 2.18 18.35 5.16
CA GLU A 194 2.92 18.76 3.97
C GLU A 194 4.43 18.82 4.24
N GLN A 195 4.82 19.31 5.42
CA GLN A 195 6.23 19.36 5.84
C GLN A 195 6.76 17.98 6.20
N THR A 196 5.98 17.17 6.91
CA THR A 196 6.41 15.82 7.30
C THR A 196 6.58 14.91 6.08
N THR A 197 5.65 14.94 5.12
CA THR A 197 5.76 14.15 3.88
C THR A 197 6.93 14.60 3.00
N LEU A 198 7.28 15.89 3.00
CA LEU A 198 8.46 16.37 2.29
C LEU A 198 9.76 15.83 2.92
N ALA A 199 9.86 15.86 4.24
CA ALA A 199 11.02 15.33 4.95
C ALA A 199 11.17 13.81 4.72
N MET A 200 10.07 13.05 4.83
CA MET A 200 10.04 11.61 4.54
C MET A 200 10.48 11.32 3.10
N MET A 201 9.92 12.05 2.12
CA MET A 201 10.26 11.88 0.72
C MET A 201 11.73 12.17 0.43
N ASN A 202 12.28 13.25 0.97
CA ASN A 202 13.70 13.58 0.76
C ASN A 202 14.61 12.54 1.39
N THR A 203 14.25 12.01 2.57
CA THR A 203 15.00 10.93 3.22
C THR A 203 14.95 9.63 2.42
N ALA A 204 13.79 9.25 1.90
CA ALA A 204 13.63 8.05 1.08
C ALA A 204 14.31 8.18 -0.29
N ALA A 205 14.12 9.31 -0.98
CA ALA A 205 14.71 9.56 -2.29
C ALA A 205 16.24 9.71 -2.28
N GLY A 206 16.84 9.96 -1.11
CA GLY A 206 18.29 9.95 -0.91
C GLY A 206 18.91 8.55 -0.88
N LYS A 207 18.09 7.49 -0.91
CA LYS A 207 18.53 6.09 -0.87
C LYS A 207 18.27 5.40 -2.20
N SER A 208 19.12 4.44 -2.54
CA SER A 208 18.87 3.55 -3.68
C SER A 208 17.70 2.60 -3.39
N TYR A 209 17.09 2.04 -4.44
CA TYR A 209 16.08 0.99 -4.31
C TYR A 209 16.56 -0.19 -3.45
N ASN A 210 17.81 -0.61 -3.63
CA ASN A 210 18.37 -1.74 -2.88
C ASN A 210 18.49 -1.42 -1.39
N GLU A 211 18.95 -0.23 -1.03
CA GLU A 211 19.00 0.20 0.38
C GLU A 211 17.62 0.24 1.02
N LEU A 212 16.61 0.80 0.35
CA LEU A 212 15.23 0.81 0.83
C LEU A 212 14.70 -0.62 1.02
N CYS A 213 14.95 -1.50 0.04
CA CYS A 213 14.51 -2.89 0.08
C CYS A 213 15.17 -3.68 1.22
N GLU A 214 16.48 -3.56 1.41
CA GLU A 214 17.21 -4.26 2.49
C GLU A 214 16.80 -3.74 3.88
N ARG A 215 16.61 -2.43 4.05
CA ARG A 215 16.10 -1.84 5.30
C ARG A 215 14.69 -2.33 5.62
N HIS A 216 13.80 -2.35 4.63
CA HIS A 216 12.47 -2.90 4.74
C HIS A 216 12.50 -4.37 5.19
N LYS A 217 13.28 -5.21 4.50
CA LYS A 217 13.41 -6.63 4.85
C LYS A 217 13.96 -6.84 6.26
N ALA A 218 15.02 -6.10 6.64
CA ALA A 218 15.64 -6.22 7.95
C ALA A 218 14.66 -5.90 9.08
N ASP A 219 13.87 -4.83 8.95
CA ASP A 219 12.83 -4.46 9.91
C ASP A 219 11.72 -5.50 9.98
N TYR A 220 11.16 -5.86 8.83
CA TYR A 220 10.08 -6.83 8.74
C TYR A 220 10.46 -8.20 9.29
N THR A 221 11.60 -8.75 8.88
CA THR A 221 12.04 -10.08 9.32
C THR A 221 12.37 -10.15 10.79
N ASN A 222 12.84 -9.05 11.39
CA ASN A 222 13.05 -8.96 12.84
C ASN A 222 11.74 -9.19 13.63
N LEU A 223 10.60 -8.77 13.08
CA LEU A 223 9.28 -9.01 13.69
C LEU A 223 8.66 -10.34 13.25
N PHE A 224 8.69 -10.62 11.96
CA PHE A 224 8.01 -11.77 11.37
C PHE A 224 8.61 -13.10 11.84
N ASN A 225 9.93 -13.18 11.98
CA ASN A 225 10.62 -14.41 12.36
C ASN A 225 10.51 -14.79 13.85
N ARG A 226 9.89 -13.94 14.68
CA ARG A 226 9.67 -14.23 16.11
C ARG A 226 8.70 -15.36 16.35
N VAL A 227 7.83 -15.67 15.41
CA VAL A 227 6.83 -16.72 15.51
C VAL A 227 6.84 -17.57 14.25
N LYS A 228 6.92 -18.89 14.42
CA LYS A 228 6.81 -19.89 13.37
C LYS A 228 5.77 -20.93 13.76
N LEU A 229 4.81 -21.17 12.89
CA LEU A 229 3.85 -22.28 13.01
C LEU A 229 4.24 -23.38 12.05
N THR A 230 4.32 -24.62 12.56
CA THR A 230 4.48 -25.82 11.74
C THR A 230 3.39 -26.80 12.15
N LEU A 231 2.54 -27.17 11.21
CA LEU A 231 1.48 -28.14 11.42
C LEU A 231 1.95 -29.51 10.91
N ASN A 232 1.60 -30.55 11.69
CA ASN A 232 1.89 -31.93 11.37
C ASN A 232 3.37 -32.20 10.93
N PRO A 233 4.36 -31.84 11.76
CA PRO A 233 5.78 -31.95 11.40
C PRO A 233 6.23 -33.41 11.12
N HIS A 234 5.46 -34.41 11.60
CA HIS A 234 5.73 -35.85 11.44
C HIS A 234 4.82 -36.51 10.39
N ALA A 235 4.06 -35.73 9.59
CA ALA A 235 3.30 -36.32 8.51
C ALA A 235 4.22 -37.09 7.57
N PRO A 236 3.87 -38.34 7.19
CA PRO A 236 4.62 -39.04 6.18
C PRO A 236 4.84 -38.21 4.95
N MET A 237 6.03 -38.27 4.35
CA MET A 237 6.36 -37.51 3.13
C MET A 237 5.35 -37.72 2.00
N THR A 238 4.67 -38.88 2.00
CA THR A 238 3.56 -39.21 1.09
C THR A 238 2.31 -38.32 1.29
N LEU A 239 2.14 -37.73 2.48
CA LEU A 239 1.08 -36.74 2.77
C LEU A 239 1.57 -35.27 2.68
N GLN A 240 2.88 -35.07 2.62
CA GLN A 240 3.50 -33.80 2.24
C GLN A 240 3.58 -33.77 0.71
N TYR A 241 2.48 -33.58 0.04
CA TYR A 241 2.37 -33.54 -1.42
C TYR A 241 3.35 -32.52 -2.03
N PRO A 242 4.59 -32.89 -2.46
CA PRO A 242 5.52 -31.93 -3.08
C PRO A 242 4.87 -31.23 -4.28
N ALA A 243 4.11 -31.99 -5.06
CA ALA A 243 3.36 -31.50 -6.21
C ALA A 243 2.24 -30.50 -5.86
N VAL A 244 1.76 -30.43 -4.60
CA VAL A 244 0.73 -29.48 -4.18
C VAL A 244 1.32 -28.13 -3.79
N THR A 245 2.52 -28.12 -3.20
CA THR A 245 3.19 -26.88 -2.80
C THR A 245 3.58 -25.99 -3.99
N ASP A 246 3.77 -26.60 -5.16
CA ASP A 246 4.09 -25.88 -6.40
C ASP A 246 2.87 -25.30 -7.10
N LEU A 247 1.66 -25.68 -6.66
CA LEU A 247 0.43 -25.14 -7.23
C LEU A 247 0.19 -23.71 -6.77
N PRO A 248 -0.35 -22.84 -7.66
CA PRO A 248 -0.82 -21.53 -7.25
C PRO A 248 -1.86 -21.60 -6.13
N THR A 249 -1.85 -20.62 -5.24
CA THR A 249 -2.71 -20.58 -4.04
C THR A 249 -4.18 -20.82 -4.35
N TYR A 250 -4.70 -20.26 -5.45
CA TYR A 250 -6.11 -20.45 -5.84
C TYR A 250 -6.45 -21.90 -6.16
N GLN A 251 -5.53 -22.67 -6.75
CA GLN A 251 -5.72 -24.10 -7.02
C GLN A 251 -5.65 -24.91 -5.72
N ARG A 252 -4.74 -24.56 -4.81
CA ARG A 252 -4.66 -25.18 -3.48
C ARG A 252 -5.94 -24.97 -2.70
N LEU A 253 -6.48 -23.73 -2.68
CA LEU A 253 -7.77 -23.40 -2.07
C LEU A 253 -8.92 -24.19 -2.67
N ALA A 254 -8.97 -24.34 -4.01
CA ALA A 254 -10.00 -25.13 -4.68
C ALA A 254 -9.95 -26.63 -4.29
N ARG A 255 -8.75 -27.19 -4.12
CA ARG A 255 -8.54 -28.57 -3.63
C ARG A 255 -8.95 -28.71 -2.15
N TYR A 256 -8.57 -27.77 -1.32
CA TYR A 256 -8.90 -27.73 0.11
C TYR A 256 -10.42 -27.71 0.33
N ARG A 257 -11.16 -26.89 -0.42
CA ARG A 257 -12.62 -26.82 -0.40
C ARG A 257 -13.30 -28.17 -0.77
N LYS A 258 -12.63 -29.06 -1.48
CA LYS A 258 -13.08 -30.41 -1.83
C LYS A 258 -12.73 -31.45 -0.77
N GLY A 259 -12.23 -31.03 0.40
CA GLY A 259 -11.87 -31.91 1.51
C GLY A 259 -10.46 -32.54 1.42
N ASN A 260 -9.58 -32.03 0.53
CA ASN A 260 -8.19 -32.48 0.50
C ASN A 260 -7.37 -31.67 1.51
N PRO A 261 -6.79 -32.30 2.57
CA PRO A 261 -5.99 -31.57 3.55
C PRO A 261 -4.76 -30.92 2.91
N ASP A 262 -4.41 -29.71 3.37
CA ASP A 262 -3.21 -29.01 2.94
C ASP A 262 -2.64 -28.19 4.13
N TYR A 263 -1.89 -28.85 5.00
CA TYR A 263 -1.30 -28.23 6.21
C TYR A 263 -0.39 -27.05 5.88
N LYS A 264 0.32 -27.09 4.74
CA LYS A 264 1.15 -25.97 4.31
C LYS A 264 0.33 -24.75 3.86
N LEU A 265 -0.87 -24.96 3.32
CA LEU A 265 -1.79 -23.86 3.04
C LEU A 265 -2.33 -23.23 4.33
N GLU A 266 -2.61 -24.04 5.35
CA GLU A 266 -3.04 -23.59 6.68
C GLU A 266 -1.93 -22.78 7.36
N GLU A 267 -0.67 -23.23 7.30
CA GLU A 267 0.50 -22.50 7.77
C GLU A 267 0.64 -21.14 7.04
N ILE A 268 0.50 -21.14 5.72
CA ILE A 268 0.54 -19.90 4.91
C ILE A 268 -0.60 -18.95 5.32
N TYR A 269 -1.81 -19.45 5.55
CA TYR A 269 -2.94 -18.66 5.96
C TYR A 269 -2.71 -17.99 7.33
N TYR A 270 -2.16 -18.74 8.29
CA TYR A 270 -1.75 -18.18 9.57
C TYR A 270 -0.68 -17.08 9.41
N GLN A 271 0.37 -17.36 8.63
CA GLN A 271 1.45 -16.41 8.40
C GLN A 271 0.97 -15.17 7.62
N PHE A 272 0.01 -15.33 6.70
CA PHE A 272 -0.60 -14.22 5.99
C PHE A 272 -1.38 -13.30 6.94
N GLY A 273 -2.12 -13.85 7.92
CA GLY A 273 -2.77 -13.06 8.97
C GLY A 273 -1.79 -12.27 9.85
N ARG A 274 -0.54 -12.75 9.99
CA ARG A 274 0.51 -12.03 10.71
C ARG A 274 1.21 -10.96 9.84
N TYR A 275 1.18 -11.14 8.53
CA TYR A 275 1.69 -10.17 7.57
C TYR A 275 0.78 -8.93 7.50
N LEU A 276 -0.55 -9.11 7.58
CA LEU A 276 -1.55 -8.02 7.62
C LEU A 276 -1.48 -7.23 8.94
#